data_d0f9dd558d7a37b6647d3341f790103a
#
_entry.id   d0f9dd558d7a37b6647d3341f790103a
#
_cell.length_a   1.000
_cell.length_b   1.000
_cell.length_c   1.000
_cell.angle_alpha   90.00
_cell.angle_beta   90.00
_cell.angle_gamma   90.00
#
_symmetry.space_group_name_H-M   'P 1'
#
loop_
_entity.id
_entity.type
_entity.pdbx_description
1 polymer ?
#
loop_
_entity_poly.entity_id
_entity_poly.type
_entity_poly.pdbx_seq_one_letter_code
_entity_poly.pdbx_strand_id
1 'polypeptide(L)'
;MTIPTSTPTPQSPTGTHADADADAPGNLATHLAALAERRGWGDRIAFHQGHRAWTHREVHELAGRAAGVLAAHGVGAGDRVLLALPDGIAWVAAFLATARLGAVAVLVNPELPPAEHAFMAEDAKAVLCVTGPGLEDRFTDRVRLGADQLMALTADAEPAAAHPVHAHTPLYVQYTSGTTGRPKGVVHCHGDPKTYHDLIGRRLLRITPDDVTLSVSKLYFAYGFGNAFVFPLFSGSSAVLVDRRPNPAAVDELVARHRVTLFYSVPSAYAALVADRGSGHATCFASVRAAVSAGEGLPEGLEKQVADLLGAPVLEQIGSTEAGHAFCANSFEHNHPGTVGRPVPGFEVELRDGAGVPVEDGAEGELWVRGPTLTPGYLNRPEETERTLVGGWLATHDRARREPDGSYRHLGRTDDLEMVGGITISPLEVEAVLRAHPAVKEVAVAAMTDWRGFSRLRAFVVPVSPLPPGLSGLSGPSGLEAELVGLAREHLAAFKVPRAIGFVPSLPRTSTGKLRRHLVRQGAW
;
A
#
# COMPACT_ATOMS: atom_id res chain seq x y z
N MET A 1 34.66 57.85 -16.67
CA MET A 1 34.05 56.77 -17.46
C MET A 1 33.57 55.72 -16.49
N THR A 2 32.31 55.82 -16.14
CA THR A 2 31.64 54.94 -15.14
C THR A 2 30.77 53.98 -15.90
N ILE A 3 31.00 52.67 -15.73
CA ILE A 3 30.22 51.60 -16.32
C ILE A 3 29.11 51.24 -15.34
N PRO A 4 27.83 51.19 -15.70
CA PRO A 4 26.78 50.73 -14.82
C PRO A 4 26.65 49.19 -14.88
N THR A 5 26.80 48.54 -13.77
CA THR A 5 26.47 47.12 -13.54
C THR A 5 24.96 46.99 -13.30
N SER A 6 24.24 46.50 -14.28
CA SER A 6 22.86 46.04 -14.11
C SER A 6 22.84 44.52 -13.95
N THR A 7 22.54 44.07 -12.77
CA THR A 7 22.23 42.65 -12.45
C THR A 7 20.80 42.36 -12.93
N PRO A 8 20.54 41.29 -13.70
CA PRO A 8 19.18 40.90 -14.05
C PRO A 8 18.52 40.19 -12.86
N THR A 9 17.37 40.70 -12.45
CA THR A 9 16.43 40.08 -11.51
C THR A 9 15.88 38.80 -12.16
N PRO A 10 15.81 37.66 -11.45
CA PRO A 10 15.19 36.47 -11.97
C PRO A 10 13.67 36.69 -12.09
N GLN A 11 13.16 36.61 -13.30
CA GLN A 11 11.74 36.55 -13.58
C GLN A 11 11.18 35.22 -13.10
N SER A 12 10.22 35.26 -12.17
CA SER A 12 9.38 34.15 -11.81
C SER A 12 8.62 33.65 -13.04
N PRO A 13 8.52 32.33 -13.27
CA PRO A 13 7.67 31.82 -14.33
C PRO A 13 6.21 31.96 -13.92
N THR A 14 5.55 33.04 -14.36
CA THR A 14 4.10 33.14 -14.41
C THR A 14 3.61 32.35 -15.62
N GLY A 15 3.32 31.08 -15.41
CA GLY A 15 2.76 30.17 -16.42
C GLY A 15 1.64 29.32 -15.81
N THR A 16 0.39 29.81 -15.94
CA THR A 16 -0.86 29.02 -16.08
C THR A 16 -1.12 27.88 -15.12
N HIS A 17 -1.30 28.16 -13.83
CA HIS A 17 -1.98 27.26 -12.88
C HIS A 17 -3.47 27.57 -12.71
N ALA A 18 -4.02 28.59 -13.36
CA ALA A 18 -5.39 29.06 -13.13
C ALA A 18 -6.49 28.14 -13.70
N ASP A 19 -6.22 27.36 -14.75
CA ASP A 19 -7.23 26.48 -15.36
C ASP A 19 -7.29 25.06 -14.75
N ALA A 20 -6.26 24.64 -14.02
CA ALA A 20 -6.26 23.37 -13.30
C ALA A 20 -7.03 23.44 -11.97
N ASP A 21 -7.17 24.61 -11.37
CA ASP A 21 -7.84 24.82 -10.08
C ASP A 21 -9.37 24.81 -10.16
N ALA A 22 -9.96 25.08 -11.33
CA ALA A 22 -11.42 25.14 -11.48
C ALA A 22 -12.11 23.77 -11.34
N ASP A 23 -11.37 22.66 -11.53
CA ASP A 23 -11.88 21.27 -11.43
C ASP A 23 -11.31 20.51 -10.22
N ALA A 24 -10.50 21.17 -9.40
CA ALA A 24 -9.96 20.57 -8.17
C ALA A 24 -11.10 20.40 -7.14
N PRO A 25 -11.29 19.21 -6.57
CA PRO A 25 -12.36 18.99 -5.61
C PRO A 25 -12.10 19.84 -4.36
N GLY A 26 -13.07 20.66 -3.99
CA GLY A 26 -13.07 21.29 -2.68
C GLY A 26 -13.19 20.21 -1.60
N ASN A 27 -14.42 19.92 -1.18
CA ASN A 27 -14.66 18.84 -0.20
C ASN A 27 -14.87 17.51 -0.93
N LEU A 28 -14.03 16.51 -0.66
CA LEU A 28 -14.07 15.20 -1.32
C LEU A 28 -15.45 14.54 -1.26
N ALA A 29 -16.12 14.57 -0.10
CA ALA A 29 -17.41 13.91 0.09
C ALA A 29 -18.51 14.53 -0.79
N THR A 30 -18.55 15.86 -0.88
CA THR A 30 -19.51 16.56 -1.77
C THR A 30 -19.14 16.42 -3.23
N HIS A 31 -17.85 16.42 -3.57
CA HIS A 31 -17.39 16.20 -4.94
C HIS A 31 -17.83 14.83 -5.47
N LEU A 32 -17.64 13.76 -4.68
CA LEU A 32 -18.04 12.40 -5.05
C LEU A 32 -19.57 12.28 -5.20
N ALA A 33 -20.36 12.87 -4.27
CA ALA A 33 -21.80 12.87 -4.35
C ALA A 33 -22.29 13.58 -5.64
N ALA A 34 -21.78 14.79 -5.90
CA ALA A 34 -22.11 15.55 -7.10
C ALA A 34 -21.64 14.85 -8.39
N LEU A 35 -20.51 14.14 -8.36
CA LEU A 35 -20.02 13.36 -9.49
C LEU A 35 -20.97 12.19 -9.79
N ALA A 36 -21.37 11.43 -8.77
CA ALA A 36 -22.32 10.32 -8.91
C ALA A 36 -23.67 10.79 -9.49
N GLU A 37 -24.17 11.94 -9.04
CA GLU A 37 -25.40 12.53 -9.57
C GLU A 37 -25.24 12.96 -11.04
N ARG A 38 -24.22 13.76 -11.36
CA ARG A 38 -23.95 14.23 -12.74
C ARG A 38 -23.76 13.09 -13.73
N ARG A 39 -23.20 11.97 -13.30
CA ARG A 39 -22.93 10.79 -14.12
C ARG A 39 -24.09 9.79 -14.15
N GLY A 40 -25.14 9.99 -13.37
CA GLY A 40 -26.27 9.07 -13.26
C GLY A 40 -25.90 7.74 -12.57
N TRP A 41 -24.91 7.74 -11.66
CA TRP A 41 -24.46 6.53 -10.95
C TRP A 41 -25.24 6.26 -9.66
N GLY A 42 -26.16 7.12 -9.29
CA GLY A 42 -26.87 7.04 -8.00
C GLY A 42 -27.40 5.64 -7.66
N ASP A 43 -27.99 4.96 -8.62
CA ASP A 43 -28.59 3.63 -8.42
C ASP A 43 -27.65 2.46 -8.73
N ARG A 44 -26.39 2.73 -9.16
CA ARG A 44 -25.38 1.69 -9.31
C ARG A 44 -24.81 1.28 -7.95
N ILE A 45 -24.46 0.01 -7.84
CA ILE A 45 -23.79 -0.50 -6.63
C ILE A 45 -22.40 0.13 -6.52
N ALA A 46 -22.10 0.70 -5.34
CA ALA A 46 -20.77 1.17 -4.96
C ALA A 46 -20.03 0.12 -4.14
N PHE A 47 -20.71 -0.53 -3.20
CA PHE A 47 -20.09 -1.51 -2.32
C PHE A 47 -20.95 -2.74 -2.10
N HIS A 48 -20.29 -3.90 -2.09
CA HIS A 48 -20.83 -5.17 -1.62
C HIS A 48 -20.22 -5.50 -0.25
N GLN A 49 -21.04 -5.89 0.73
CA GLN A 49 -20.57 -6.36 2.04
C GLN A 49 -21.47 -7.51 2.51
N GLY A 50 -20.93 -8.72 2.58
CA GLY A 50 -21.70 -9.92 2.90
C GLY A 50 -22.83 -10.17 1.89
N HIS A 51 -24.08 -10.12 2.35
CA HIS A 51 -25.26 -10.28 1.51
C HIS A 51 -25.92 -8.94 1.11
N ARG A 52 -25.39 -7.82 1.57
CA ARG A 52 -25.93 -6.49 1.29
C ARG A 52 -25.08 -5.79 0.23
N ALA A 53 -25.76 -5.07 -0.65
CA ALA A 53 -25.16 -4.12 -1.57
C ALA A 53 -25.63 -2.70 -1.22
N TRP A 54 -24.77 -1.73 -1.45
CA TRP A 54 -25.00 -0.32 -1.20
C TRP A 54 -24.80 0.44 -2.49
N THR A 55 -25.81 1.21 -2.90
CA THR A 55 -25.70 2.07 -4.07
C THR A 55 -24.86 3.32 -3.77
N HIS A 56 -24.37 4.00 -4.82
CA HIS A 56 -23.68 5.28 -4.66
C HIS A 56 -24.56 6.30 -3.91
N ARG A 57 -25.85 6.38 -4.23
CA ARG A 57 -26.81 7.25 -3.54
C ARG A 57 -26.88 6.94 -2.05
N GLU A 58 -27.11 5.68 -1.68
CA GLU A 58 -27.19 5.26 -0.28
C GLU A 58 -25.91 5.57 0.49
N VAL A 59 -24.72 5.40 -0.14
CA VAL A 59 -23.42 5.72 0.47
C VAL A 59 -23.32 7.21 0.79
N HIS A 60 -23.68 8.08 -0.14
CA HIS A 60 -23.58 9.54 0.06
C HIS A 60 -24.63 10.07 1.05
N GLU A 61 -25.83 9.53 1.06
CA GLU A 61 -26.87 9.83 2.05
C GLU A 61 -26.44 9.38 3.45
N LEU A 62 -25.92 8.15 3.55
CA LEU A 62 -25.38 7.62 4.80
C LEU A 62 -24.24 8.50 5.35
N ALA A 63 -23.30 8.90 4.48
CA ALA A 63 -22.20 9.79 4.84
C ALA A 63 -22.68 11.16 5.35
N GLY A 64 -23.73 11.72 4.74
CA GLY A 64 -24.34 12.97 5.19
C GLY A 64 -24.90 12.86 6.61
N ARG A 65 -25.68 11.81 6.90
CA ARG A 65 -26.26 11.56 8.22
C ARG A 65 -25.20 11.19 9.25
N ALA A 66 -24.22 10.36 8.88
CA ALA A 66 -23.07 10.05 9.76
C ALA A 66 -22.29 11.32 10.13
N ALA A 67 -22.17 12.30 9.22
CA ALA A 67 -21.60 13.60 9.52
C ALA A 67 -22.40 14.35 10.58
N GLY A 68 -23.74 14.27 10.55
CA GLY A 68 -24.60 14.80 11.60
C GLY A 68 -24.33 14.18 12.98
N VAL A 69 -24.13 12.86 13.01
CA VAL A 69 -23.75 12.15 14.26
C VAL A 69 -22.39 12.63 14.77
N LEU A 70 -21.35 12.70 13.88
CA LEU A 70 -20.02 13.16 14.30
C LEU A 70 -20.05 14.61 14.79
N ALA A 71 -20.80 15.51 14.13
CA ALA A 71 -20.96 16.89 14.54
C ALA A 71 -21.64 16.99 15.92
N ALA A 72 -22.67 16.18 16.19
CA ALA A 72 -23.32 16.10 17.50
C ALA A 72 -22.37 15.60 18.62
N HIS A 73 -21.31 14.88 18.27
CA HIS A 73 -20.21 14.47 19.17
C HIS A 73 -19.05 15.50 19.23
N GLY A 74 -19.26 16.71 18.69
CA GLY A 74 -18.32 17.82 18.79
C GLY A 74 -17.22 17.85 17.71
N VAL A 75 -17.34 17.05 16.63
CA VAL A 75 -16.37 17.08 15.53
C VAL A 75 -16.62 18.28 14.63
N GLY A 76 -15.61 19.11 14.41
CA GLY A 76 -15.61 20.26 13.51
C GLY A 76 -14.45 20.23 12.50
N ALA A 77 -14.36 21.29 11.71
CA ALA A 77 -13.31 21.44 10.72
C ALA A 77 -11.91 21.48 11.35
N GLY A 78 -10.97 20.74 10.76
CA GLY A 78 -9.60 20.62 11.25
C GLY A 78 -9.40 19.64 12.40
N ASP A 79 -10.47 19.16 13.03
CA ASP A 79 -10.40 18.09 14.03
C ASP A 79 -9.95 16.78 13.43
N ARG A 80 -9.37 15.91 14.25
CA ARG A 80 -8.91 14.59 13.81
C ARG A 80 -9.79 13.51 14.41
N VAL A 81 -10.35 12.68 13.52
CA VAL A 81 -11.19 11.52 13.87
C VAL A 81 -10.41 10.25 13.56
N LEU A 82 -10.09 9.49 14.60
CA LEU A 82 -9.38 8.23 14.45
C LEU A 82 -10.36 7.11 14.06
N LEU A 83 -10.08 6.41 12.96
CA LEU A 83 -10.88 5.32 12.44
C LEU A 83 -10.13 3.99 12.63
N ALA A 84 -10.40 3.29 13.73
CA ALA A 84 -9.91 1.94 14.00
C ALA A 84 -11.00 0.92 13.67
N LEU A 85 -11.29 0.78 12.38
CA LEU A 85 -12.40 0.00 11.84
C LEU A 85 -11.91 -1.06 10.85
N PRO A 86 -12.51 -2.26 10.84
CA PRO A 86 -12.36 -3.18 9.71
C PRO A 86 -13.02 -2.61 8.46
N ASP A 87 -12.65 -3.17 7.27
CA ASP A 87 -13.29 -2.79 6.02
C ASP A 87 -14.80 -3.10 6.08
N GLY A 88 -15.59 -2.09 5.78
CA GLY A 88 -17.04 -2.21 5.78
C GLY A 88 -17.72 -0.86 5.58
N ILE A 89 -19.03 -0.87 5.48
CA ILE A 89 -19.81 0.36 5.22
C ILE A 89 -19.69 1.38 6.36
N ALA A 90 -19.48 0.94 7.60
CA ALA A 90 -19.26 1.83 8.73
C ALA A 90 -17.95 2.62 8.57
N TRP A 91 -16.89 1.97 8.05
CA TRP A 91 -15.64 2.63 7.70
C TRP A 91 -15.86 3.70 6.61
N VAL A 92 -16.56 3.33 5.52
CA VAL A 92 -16.88 4.23 4.40
C VAL A 92 -17.70 5.44 4.89
N ALA A 93 -18.74 5.21 5.69
CA ALA A 93 -19.57 6.26 6.26
C ALA A 93 -18.78 7.19 7.18
N ALA A 94 -17.96 6.65 8.08
CA ALA A 94 -17.15 7.42 9.01
C ALA A 94 -16.10 8.27 8.28
N PHE A 95 -15.43 7.72 7.25
CA PHE A 95 -14.47 8.47 6.46
C PHE A 95 -15.11 9.63 5.70
N LEU A 96 -16.17 9.36 4.94
CA LEU A 96 -16.86 10.40 4.16
C LEU A 96 -17.53 11.45 5.06
N ALA A 97 -18.05 11.05 6.23
CA ALA A 97 -18.60 11.96 7.23
C ALA A 97 -17.53 12.90 7.77
N THR A 98 -16.37 12.37 8.12
CA THR A 98 -15.20 13.16 8.58
C THR A 98 -14.76 14.14 7.50
N ALA A 99 -14.61 13.68 6.25
CA ALA A 99 -14.28 14.52 5.11
C ALA A 99 -15.32 15.64 4.88
N ARG A 100 -16.63 15.30 4.99
CA ARG A 100 -17.73 16.25 4.83
C ARG A 100 -17.67 17.40 5.82
N LEU A 101 -17.28 17.12 7.07
CA LEU A 101 -17.12 18.14 8.12
C LEU A 101 -15.83 18.97 7.97
N GLY A 102 -14.96 18.68 6.97
CA GLY A 102 -13.64 19.31 6.86
C GLY A 102 -12.68 18.88 7.96
N ALA A 103 -12.98 17.79 8.62
CA ALA A 103 -12.13 17.13 9.61
C ALA A 103 -11.17 16.15 8.92
N VAL A 104 -10.15 15.69 9.63
CA VAL A 104 -9.08 14.83 9.12
C VAL A 104 -9.28 13.40 9.63
N ALA A 105 -9.42 12.43 8.73
CA ALA A 105 -9.54 11.03 9.09
C ALA A 105 -8.16 10.41 9.38
N VAL A 106 -7.96 9.86 10.57
CA VAL A 106 -6.74 9.15 10.96
C VAL A 106 -6.99 7.65 10.79
N LEU A 107 -6.41 7.05 9.74
CA LEU A 107 -6.69 5.68 9.33
C LEU A 107 -5.77 4.72 10.07
N VAL A 108 -6.35 3.87 10.92
CA VAL A 108 -5.61 2.99 11.81
C VAL A 108 -6.04 1.54 11.62
N ASN A 109 -5.06 0.65 11.53
CA ASN A 109 -5.34 -0.78 11.53
C ASN A 109 -5.93 -1.21 12.89
N PRO A 110 -7.15 -1.77 12.93
CA PRO A 110 -7.80 -2.19 14.17
C PRO A 110 -7.10 -3.36 14.87
N GLU A 111 -6.22 -4.10 14.17
CA GLU A 111 -5.51 -5.26 14.71
C GLU A 111 -4.20 -4.90 15.43
N LEU A 112 -3.83 -3.60 15.51
CA LEU A 112 -2.61 -3.16 16.16
C LEU A 112 -2.66 -3.39 17.70
N PRO A 113 -1.48 -3.57 18.32
CA PRO A 113 -1.36 -3.62 19.78
C PRO A 113 -1.90 -2.35 20.48
N PRO A 114 -2.35 -2.45 21.74
CA PRO A 114 -2.84 -1.30 22.51
C PRO A 114 -1.90 -0.11 22.54
N ALA A 115 -0.62 -0.35 22.70
CA ALA A 115 0.39 0.70 22.78
C ALA A 115 0.54 1.49 21.48
N GLU A 116 0.41 0.85 20.32
CA GLU A 116 0.43 1.52 19.03
C GLU A 116 -0.84 2.36 18.81
N HIS A 117 -2.01 1.85 19.20
CA HIS A 117 -3.26 2.59 19.18
C HIS A 117 -3.20 3.84 20.04
N ALA A 118 -2.73 3.71 21.28
CA ALA A 118 -2.59 4.83 22.20
C ALA A 118 -1.61 5.89 21.65
N PHE A 119 -0.47 5.43 21.10
CA PHE A 119 0.50 6.33 20.48
C PHE A 119 -0.11 7.10 19.30
N MET A 120 -0.81 6.43 18.37
CA MET A 120 -1.39 7.10 17.19
C MET A 120 -2.50 8.08 17.57
N ALA A 121 -3.33 7.74 18.56
CA ALA A 121 -4.38 8.62 19.05
C ALA A 121 -3.79 9.89 19.69
N GLU A 122 -2.70 9.76 20.45
CA GLU A 122 -2.01 10.89 21.08
C GLU A 122 -1.24 11.73 20.07
N ASP A 123 -0.44 11.10 19.20
CA ASP A 123 0.32 11.78 18.15
C ASP A 123 -0.60 12.55 17.20
N ALA A 124 -1.72 11.96 16.82
CA ALA A 124 -2.75 12.63 16.01
C ALA A 124 -3.59 13.66 16.80
N LYS A 125 -3.56 13.68 18.13
CA LYS A 125 -4.47 14.46 18.97
C LYS A 125 -5.93 14.24 18.55
N ALA A 126 -6.33 12.99 18.37
CA ALA A 126 -7.67 12.66 17.92
C ALA A 126 -8.72 13.12 18.94
N VAL A 127 -9.75 13.85 18.51
CA VAL A 127 -10.85 14.32 19.37
C VAL A 127 -11.93 13.27 19.56
N LEU A 128 -12.06 12.35 18.57
CA LEU A 128 -13.01 11.25 18.59
C LEU A 128 -12.38 10.03 17.95
N CYS A 129 -12.68 8.84 18.49
CA CYS A 129 -12.27 7.55 17.92
C CYS A 129 -13.50 6.75 17.53
N VAL A 130 -13.59 6.37 16.24
CA VAL A 130 -14.59 5.41 15.76
C VAL A 130 -13.95 4.03 15.75
N THR A 131 -14.55 3.08 16.48
CA THR A 131 -13.92 1.79 16.77
C THR A 131 -14.75 0.61 16.26
N GLY A 132 -14.06 -0.40 15.73
CA GLY A 132 -14.66 -1.68 15.38
C GLY A 132 -14.93 -2.57 16.60
N PRO A 133 -15.59 -3.73 16.39
CA PRO A 133 -15.82 -4.72 17.43
C PRO A 133 -14.51 -5.20 18.08
N GLY A 134 -14.54 -5.46 19.39
CA GLY A 134 -13.38 -5.93 20.15
C GLY A 134 -12.39 -4.81 20.55
N LEU A 135 -12.74 -3.55 20.31
CA LEU A 135 -11.93 -2.37 20.67
C LEU A 135 -12.64 -1.50 21.74
N GLU A 136 -13.62 -2.06 22.44
CA GLU A 136 -14.43 -1.35 23.44
C GLU A 136 -13.59 -0.80 24.59
N ASP A 137 -12.50 -1.49 24.95
CA ASP A 137 -11.58 -1.10 26.01
C ASP A 137 -10.39 -0.25 25.53
N ARG A 138 -10.38 0.12 24.25
CA ARG A 138 -9.35 0.99 23.67
C ARG A 138 -9.79 2.46 23.73
N PHE A 139 -8.82 3.38 23.71
CA PHE A 139 -9.09 4.82 23.63
C PHE A 139 -10.03 5.35 24.73
N THR A 140 -9.94 4.77 25.95
CA THR A 140 -10.85 5.09 27.08
C THR A 140 -10.69 6.52 27.62
N ASP A 141 -9.61 7.18 27.30
CA ASP A 141 -9.30 8.58 27.63
C ASP A 141 -9.88 9.59 26.63
N ARG A 142 -10.62 9.13 25.62
CA ARG A 142 -11.15 9.95 24.51
C ARG A 142 -12.63 9.69 24.27
N VAL A 143 -13.29 10.62 23.56
CA VAL A 143 -14.65 10.38 23.05
C VAL A 143 -14.59 9.23 22.07
N ARG A 144 -15.43 8.23 22.27
CA ARG A 144 -15.45 7.00 21.49
C ARG A 144 -16.85 6.69 20.99
N LEU A 145 -16.92 6.22 19.75
CA LEU A 145 -18.16 5.80 19.09
C LEU A 145 -17.92 4.44 18.44
N GLY A 146 -18.63 3.40 18.86
CA GLY A 146 -18.57 2.09 18.23
C GLY A 146 -19.18 2.11 16.83
N ALA A 147 -18.70 1.25 15.92
CA ALA A 147 -19.23 1.16 14.56
C ALA A 147 -20.74 0.93 14.51
N ASP A 148 -21.24 -0.03 15.30
CA ASP A 148 -22.68 -0.34 15.36
C ASP A 148 -23.49 0.81 15.95
N GLN A 149 -22.93 1.52 16.95
CA GLN A 149 -23.54 2.71 17.52
C GLN A 149 -23.60 3.85 16.51
N LEU A 150 -22.52 4.10 15.76
CA LEU A 150 -22.49 5.07 14.66
C LEU A 150 -23.62 4.76 13.66
N MET A 151 -23.69 3.51 13.20
CA MET A 151 -24.68 3.09 12.20
C MET A 151 -26.12 3.20 12.73
N ALA A 152 -26.36 2.85 13.99
CA ALA A 152 -27.66 2.96 14.62
C ALA A 152 -28.11 4.45 14.74
N LEU A 153 -27.23 5.32 15.24
CA LEU A 153 -27.51 6.75 15.35
C LEU A 153 -27.71 7.42 13.98
N THR A 154 -27.02 6.94 12.94
CA THR A 154 -27.13 7.47 11.58
C THR A 154 -28.51 7.24 10.96
N ALA A 155 -29.26 6.23 11.43
CA ALA A 155 -30.59 5.93 10.89
C ALA A 155 -31.56 7.11 11.04
N ASP A 156 -31.52 7.81 12.17
CA ASP A 156 -32.44 8.91 12.52
C ASP A 156 -31.76 10.30 12.49
N ALA A 157 -30.46 10.37 12.14
CA ALA A 157 -29.73 11.62 12.15
C ALA A 157 -30.03 12.49 10.93
N GLU A 158 -30.14 13.80 11.16
CA GLU A 158 -30.18 14.78 10.08
C GLU A 158 -28.78 14.94 9.43
N PRO A 159 -28.71 15.09 8.10
CA PRO A 159 -27.45 15.29 7.41
C PRO A 159 -26.79 16.62 7.82
N ALA A 160 -25.50 16.60 8.17
CA ALA A 160 -24.75 17.83 8.39
C ALA A 160 -24.44 18.55 7.07
N ALA A 161 -24.42 19.89 7.12
CA ALA A 161 -23.88 20.69 6.03
C ALA A 161 -22.38 20.36 5.80
N ALA A 162 -21.96 20.43 4.54
CA ALA A 162 -20.53 20.24 4.24
C ALA A 162 -19.74 21.50 4.58
N HIS A 163 -18.60 21.32 5.22
CA HIS A 163 -17.65 22.42 5.45
C HIS A 163 -16.86 22.69 4.14
N PRO A 164 -16.78 23.95 3.68
CA PRO A 164 -15.99 24.28 2.50
C PRO A 164 -14.48 24.12 2.83
N VAL A 165 -13.75 23.47 1.94
CA VAL A 165 -12.30 23.27 2.03
C VAL A 165 -11.68 23.44 0.64
N HIS A 166 -10.36 23.58 0.58
CA HIS A 166 -9.59 23.62 -0.65
C HIS A 166 -8.95 22.26 -0.96
N ALA A 167 -8.51 22.06 -2.19
CA ALA A 167 -7.85 20.83 -2.63
C ALA A 167 -6.63 20.44 -1.76
N HIS A 168 -5.89 21.43 -1.26
CA HIS A 168 -4.72 21.23 -0.39
C HIS A 168 -5.03 21.17 1.11
N THR A 169 -6.31 21.23 1.51
CA THR A 169 -6.69 21.03 2.91
C THR A 169 -6.45 19.56 3.29
N PRO A 170 -5.83 19.27 4.45
CA PRO A 170 -5.63 17.89 4.92
C PRO A 170 -6.95 17.12 4.98
N LEU A 171 -6.94 15.91 4.43
CA LEU A 171 -8.10 15.00 4.37
C LEU A 171 -7.92 13.80 5.28
N TYR A 172 -6.76 13.16 5.21
CA TYR A 172 -6.49 11.96 6.00
C TYR A 172 -5.02 11.83 6.39
N VAL A 173 -4.77 11.03 7.40
CA VAL A 173 -3.45 10.61 7.86
C VAL A 173 -3.38 9.10 7.85
N GLN A 174 -2.35 8.54 7.24
CA GLN A 174 -2.02 7.11 7.30
C GLN A 174 -0.67 6.91 7.97
N TYR A 175 -0.62 6.00 8.95
CA TYR A 175 0.63 5.71 9.65
C TYR A 175 1.44 4.63 8.93
N THR A 176 2.73 4.90 8.76
CA THR A 176 3.72 3.95 8.25
C THR A 176 4.67 3.52 9.35
N SER A 177 5.23 2.30 9.23
CA SER A 177 6.30 1.86 10.12
C SER A 177 7.57 2.64 9.79
N GLY A 178 7.95 3.57 10.65
CA GLY A 178 9.20 4.31 10.50
C GLY A 178 10.45 3.43 10.68
N THR A 179 11.53 3.75 10.00
CA THR A 179 12.85 3.12 10.18
C THR A 179 13.41 3.33 11.60
N THR A 180 12.93 4.37 12.31
CA THR A 180 13.29 4.72 13.70
C THR A 180 12.49 3.95 14.75
N GLY A 181 11.60 3.04 14.37
CA GLY A 181 10.82 2.17 15.26
C GLY A 181 9.48 2.74 15.73
N ARG A 182 9.21 4.04 15.58
CA ARG A 182 7.89 4.62 15.86
C ARG A 182 7.13 4.93 14.57
N PRO A 183 5.81 4.68 14.51
CA PRO A 183 5.01 5.01 13.34
C PRO A 183 5.03 6.51 13.03
N LYS A 184 4.95 6.85 11.73
CA LYS A 184 4.89 8.23 11.21
C LYS A 184 3.56 8.44 10.52
N GLY A 185 2.85 9.50 10.84
CA GLY A 185 1.59 9.86 10.18
C GLY A 185 1.86 10.64 8.89
N VAL A 186 1.56 10.05 7.76
CA VAL A 186 1.65 10.67 6.42
C VAL A 186 0.37 11.43 6.15
N VAL A 187 0.46 12.72 5.84
CA VAL A 187 -0.70 13.58 5.57
C VAL A 187 -1.03 13.58 4.10
N HIS A 188 -2.32 13.51 3.75
CA HIS A 188 -2.82 13.68 2.39
C HIS A 188 -3.99 14.67 2.35
N CYS A 189 -4.16 15.30 1.19
CA CYS A 189 -5.09 16.40 0.97
C CYS A 189 -6.35 15.97 0.20
N HIS A 190 -7.37 16.84 0.19
CA HIS A 190 -8.65 16.56 -0.49
C HIS A 190 -8.53 16.36 -2.01
N GLY A 191 -7.51 16.94 -2.65
CA GLY A 191 -7.26 16.80 -4.09
C GLY A 191 -6.58 15.50 -4.50
N ASP A 192 -5.83 14.86 -3.60
CA ASP A 192 -4.99 13.71 -3.92
C ASP A 192 -5.79 12.50 -4.44
N PRO A 193 -6.93 12.09 -3.84
CA PRO A 193 -7.70 10.94 -4.29
C PRO A 193 -8.17 11.06 -5.75
N LYS A 194 -8.65 12.23 -6.15
CA LYS A 194 -9.02 12.47 -7.56
C LYS A 194 -7.82 12.31 -8.48
N THR A 195 -6.70 12.90 -8.08
CA THR A 195 -5.48 12.92 -8.90
C THR A 195 -4.96 11.51 -9.17
N TYR A 196 -4.76 10.68 -8.13
CA TYR A 196 -4.27 9.33 -8.38
C TYR A 196 -5.34 8.41 -9.01
N HIS A 197 -6.64 8.65 -8.81
CA HIS A 197 -7.66 7.98 -9.60
C HIS A 197 -7.52 8.32 -11.08
N ASP A 198 -7.40 9.61 -11.43
CA ASP A 198 -7.28 10.03 -12.83
C ASP A 198 -6.04 9.46 -13.52
N LEU A 199 -4.92 9.39 -12.78
CA LEU A 199 -3.66 8.91 -13.32
C LEU A 199 -3.59 7.37 -13.39
N ILE A 200 -4.06 6.68 -12.39
CA ILE A 200 -3.93 5.22 -12.27
C ILE A 200 -5.25 4.54 -12.64
N GLY A 201 -6.32 4.82 -11.90
CA GLY A 201 -7.60 4.15 -12.10
C GLY A 201 -8.12 4.32 -13.53
N ARG A 202 -8.16 5.56 -14.02
CA ARG A 202 -8.72 5.88 -15.34
C ARG A 202 -7.74 5.61 -16.48
N ARG A 203 -6.48 6.08 -16.38
CA ARG A 203 -5.53 6.00 -17.51
C ARG A 203 -4.85 4.65 -17.63
N LEU A 204 -4.33 4.09 -16.53
CA LEU A 204 -3.55 2.85 -16.59
C LEU A 204 -4.43 1.61 -16.48
N LEU A 205 -5.37 1.59 -15.52
CA LEU A 205 -6.24 0.44 -15.27
C LEU A 205 -7.56 0.50 -16.04
N ARG A 206 -7.87 1.65 -16.68
CA ARG A 206 -9.07 1.86 -17.50
C ARG A 206 -10.34 1.39 -16.81
N ILE A 207 -10.49 1.79 -15.52
CA ILE A 207 -11.65 1.41 -14.71
C ILE A 207 -12.90 2.07 -15.28
N THR A 208 -13.92 1.27 -15.47
CA THR A 208 -15.24 1.67 -15.98
C THR A 208 -16.31 1.43 -14.92
N PRO A 209 -17.51 2.00 -15.09
CA PRO A 209 -18.62 1.74 -14.17
C PRO A 209 -19.02 0.26 -14.04
N ASP A 210 -18.63 -0.59 -14.99
CA ASP A 210 -18.98 -2.02 -14.99
C ASP A 210 -17.94 -2.90 -14.27
N ASP A 211 -16.87 -2.30 -13.77
CA ASP A 211 -15.85 -3.04 -13.03
C ASP A 211 -16.30 -3.33 -11.59
N VAL A 212 -15.84 -4.48 -11.10
CA VAL A 212 -15.98 -4.91 -9.72
C VAL A 212 -14.60 -5.20 -9.15
N THR A 213 -14.25 -4.49 -8.09
CA THR A 213 -12.95 -4.61 -7.42
C THR A 213 -13.01 -5.54 -6.22
N LEU A 214 -12.03 -6.44 -6.10
CA LEU A 214 -11.69 -7.11 -4.84
C LEU A 214 -10.24 -6.74 -4.48
N SER A 215 -10.03 -6.20 -3.29
CA SER A 215 -8.70 -5.91 -2.74
C SER A 215 -8.45 -6.71 -1.47
N VAL A 216 -7.32 -7.41 -1.42
CA VAL A 216 -6.85 -8.07 -0.19
C VAL A 216 -6.27 -7.06 0.79
N SER A 217 -5.71 -5.95 0.28
CA SER A 217 -5.23 -4.84 1.10
C SER A 217 -6.40 -4.05 1.66
N LYS A 218 -6.28 -3.64 2.92
CA LYS A 218 -7.35 -3.01 3.70
C LYS A 218 -7.43 -1.50 3.49
N LEU A 219 -8.59 -0.90 3.75
CA LEU A 219 -8.89 0.51 3.53
C LEU A 219 -8.03 1.47 4.36
N TYR A 220 -7.46 1.02 5.46
CA TYR A 220 -6.53 1.81 6.26
C TYR A 220 -5.09 1.82 5.72
N PHE A 221 -4.81 1.15 4.59
CA PHE A 221 -3.54 1.22 3.86
C PHE A 221 -3.71 1.95 2.53
N ALA A 222 -2.71 2.71 2.10
CA ALA A 222 -2.76 3.50 0.86
C ALA A 222 -3.20 2.68 -0.36
N TYR A 223 -2.68 1.47 -0.52
CA TYR A 223 -3.03 0.56 -1.61
C TYR A 223 -4.51 0.14 -1.58
N GLY A 224 -5.01 -0.32 -0.44
CA GLY A 224 -6.43 -0.71 -0.28
C GLY A 224 -7.38 0.48 -0.36
N PHE A 225 -6.99 1.62 0.21
CA PHE A 225 -7.74 2.87 0.15
C PHE A 225 -7.98 3.32 -1.30
N GLY A 226 -6.93 3.37 -2.11
CA GLY A 226 -7.06 3.69 -3.53
C GLY A 226 -7.94 2.68 -4.26
N ASN A 227 -7.62 1.40 -4.15
CA ASN A 227 -8.23 0.34 -4.96
C ASN A 227 -9.70 0.09 -4.64
N ALA A 228 -10.05 -0.03 -3.36
CA ALA A 228 -11.37 -0.50 -2.94
C ALA A 228 -12.29 0.61 -2.41
N PHE A 229 -11.81 1.86 -2.30
CA PHE A 229 -12.61 2.99 -1.88
C PHE A 229 -12.60 4.12 -2.92
N VAL A 230 -11.41 4.66 -3.26
CA VAL A 230 -11.30 5.82 -4.13
C VAL A 230 -11.70 5.49 -5.56
N PHE A 231 -11.11 4.47 -6.16
CA PHE A 231 -11.35 4.15 -7.57
C PHE A 231 -12.81 3.82 -7.86
N PRO A 232 -13.50 2.98 -7.06
CA PRO A 232 -14.93 2.73 -7.27
C PRO A 232 -15.78 3.98 -7.21
N LEU A 233 -15.56 4.85 -6.22
CA LEU A 233 -16.37 6.06 -6.05
C LEU A 233 -16.16 7.09 -7.16
N PHE A 234 -14.94 7.18 -7.72
CA PHE A 234 -14.64 8.10 -8.83
C PHE A 234 -14.99 7.56 -10.21
N SER A 235 -15.14 6.25 -10.37
CA SER A 235 -15.45 5.61 -11.66
C SER A 235 -16.91 5.14 -11.80
N GLY A 236 -17.71 5.18 -10.72
CA GLY A 236 -19.07 4.62 -10.71
C GLY A 236 -19.09 3.08 -10.73
N SER A 237 -17.94 2.46 -10.50
CA SER A 237 -17.77 1.00 -10.35
C SER A 237 -18.08 0.55 -8.92
N SER A 238 -17.87 -0.73 -8.62
CA SER A 238 -18.12 -1.27 -7.29
C SER A 238 -16.90 -1.95 -6.69
N ALA A 239 -16.89 -2.09 -5.35
CA ALA A 239 -15.91 -2.90 -4.63
C ALA A 239 -16.58 -3.86 -3.65
N VAL A 240 -15.91 -5.00 -3.42
CA VAL A 240 -16.28 -5.98 -2.40
C VAL A 240 -15.50 -5.66 -1.13
N LEU A 241 -16.20 -5.24 -0.08
CA LEU A 241 -15.62 -4.98 1.24
C LEU A 241 -15.60 -6.27 2.06
N VAL A 242 -14.41 -6.60 2.58
CA VAL A 242 -14.17 -7.81 3.37
C VAL A 242 -13.50 -7.41 4.67
N ASP A 243 -14.12 -7.67 5.81
CA ASP A 243 -13.66 -7.27 7.14
C ASP A 243 -12.31 -7.89 7.52
N ARG A 244 -12.06 -9.11 7.05
CA ARG A 244 -10.83 -9.89 7.31
C ARG A 244 -10.08 -10.18 6.02
N ARG A 245 -8.81 -10.54 6.15
CA ARG A 245 -8.03 -11.02 5.00
C ARG A 245 -8.61 -12.36 4.52
N PRO A 246 -9.12 -12.45 3.28
CA PRO A 246 -9.72 -13.69 2.80
C PRO A 246 -8.64 -14.77 2.59
N ASN A 247 -8.93 -16.00 2.95
CA ASN A 247 -8.14 -17.16 2.55
C ASN A 247 -8.42 -17.53 1.08
N PRO A 248 -7.64 -18.43 0.44
CA PRO A 248 -7.84 -18.80 -0.96
C PRO A 248 -9.27 -19.23 -1.32
N ALA A 249 -9.91 -20.05 -0.50
CA ALA A 249 -11.28 -20.53 -0.75
C ALA A 249 -12.30 -19.36 -0.69
N ALA A 250 -12.12 -18.43 0.23
CA ALA A 250 -12.97 -17.23 0.31
C ALA A 250 -12.74 -16.30 -0.89
N VAL A 251 -11.50 -16.19 -1.40
CA VAL A 251 -11.21 -15.42 -2.64
C VAL A 251 -12.01 -16.00 -3.81
N ASP A 252 -11.97 -17.32 -4.02
CA ASP A 252 -12.71 -17.98 -5.09
C ASP A 252 -14.22 -17.68 -5.03
N GLU A 253 -14.79 -17.83 -3.84
CA GLU A 253 -16.22 -17.57 -3.61
C GLU A 253 -16.58 -16.12 -3.90
N LEU A 254 -15.78 -15.16 -3.42
CA LEU A 254 -16.01 -13.73 -3.62
C LEU A 254 -15.87 -13.34 -5.09
N VAL A 255 -14.83 -13.85 -5.77
CA VAL A 255 -14.61 -13.56 -7.20
C VAL A 255 -15.76 -14.11 -8.05
N ALA A 256 -16.16 -15.36 -7.83
CA ALA A 256 -17.26 -15.99 -8.56
C ALA A 256 -18.60 -15.30 -8.27
N ARG A 257 -18.92 -15.04 -7.00
CA ARG A 257 -20.19 -14.45 -6.55
C ARG A 257 -20.39 -13.04 -7.12
N HIS A 258 -19.36 -12.21 -7.02
CA HIS A 258 -19.46 -10.80 -7.40
C HIS A 258 -18.94 -10.51 -8.80
N ARG A 259 -18.48 -11.54 -9.56
CA ARG A 259 -17.91 -11.42 -10.90
C ARG A 259 -16.80 -10.35 -10.94
N VAL A 260 -15.86 -10.46 -9.99
CA VAL A 260 -14.75 -9.52 -9.84
C VAL A 260 -13.98 -9.40 -11.14
N THR A 261 -13.73 -8.16 -11.58
CA THR A 261 -12.99 -7.85 -12.81
C THR A 261 -11.57 -7.37 -12.55
N LEU A 262 -11.35 -6.73 -11.39
CA LEU A 262 -10.04 -6.25 -10.95
C LEU A 262 -9.70 -6.86 -9.60
N PHE A 263 -8.64 -7.68 -9.59
CA PHE A 263 -8.20 -8.35 -8.37
C PHE A 263 -6.87 -7.76 -7.90
N TYR A 264 -6.91 -7.02 -6.78
CA TYR A 264 -5.74 -6.41 -6.16
C TYR A 264 -5.25 -7.25 -5.00
N SER A 265 -3.98 -7.63 -5.03
CA SER A 265 -3.39 -8.43 -3.98
C SER A 265 -1.92 -8.09 -3.75
N VAL A 266 -1.30 -8.79 -2.82
CA VAL A 266 0.13 -8.72 -2.52
C VAL A 266 0.78 -10.04 -2.90
N PRO A 267 2.10 -10.07 -3.21
CA PRO A 267 2.78 -11.30 -3.65
C PRO A 267 2.58 -12.50 -2.73
N SER A 268 2.61 -12.29 -1.42
CA SER A 268 2.40 -13.38 -0.45
C SER A 268 1.01 -14.01 -0.52
N ALA A 269 -0.04 -13.22 -0.82
CA ALA A 269 -1.40 -13.74 -0.96
C ALA A 269 -1.60 -14.42 -2.32
N TYR A 270 -0.99 -13.92 -3.40
CA TYR A 270 -0.96 -14.61 -4.68
C TYR A 270 -0.24 -15.95 -4.59
N ALA A 271 0.90 -16.01 -3.91
CA ALA A 271 1.62 -17.26 -3.68
C ALA A 271 0.76 -18.29 -2.93
N ALA A 272 0.01 -17.86 -1.89
CA ALA A 272 -0.90 -18.73 -1.17
C ALA A 272 -2.04 -19.26 -2.06
N LEU A 273 -2.59 -18.40 -2.94
CA LEU A 273 -3.64 -18.79 -3.88
C LEU A 273 -3.15 -19.82 -4.90
N VAL A 274 -1.95 -19.61 -5.48
CA VAL A 274 -1.31 -20.56 -6.40
C VAL A 274 -0.97 -21.88 -5.70
N ALA A 275 -0.46 -21.82 -4.46
CA ALA A 275 -0.13 -23.03 -3.68
C ALA A 275 -1.37 -23.88 -3.37
N ASP A 276 -2.51 -23.25 -3.13
CA ASP A 276 -3.78 -23.95 -2.85
C ASP A 276 -4.40 -24.59 -4.12
N ARG A 277 -4.28 -23.94 -5.28
CA ARG A 277 -4.99 -24.30 -6.51
C ARG A 277 -4.12 -24.95 -7.59
N GLY A 278 -2.81 -24.79 -7.53
CA GLY A 278 -1.92 -25.09 -8.65
C GLY A 278 -1.95 -24.00 -9.74
N SER A 279 -1.27 -24.23 -10.86
CA SER A 279 -1.07 -23.24 -11.93
C SER A 279 -2.06 -23.35 -13.11
N GLY A 280 -3.13 -24.16 -12.98
CA GLY A 280 -4.15 -24.28 -14.03
C GLY A 280 -5.22 -23.20 -13.92
N HIS A 281 -5.74 -22.72 -15.07
CA HIS A 281 -6.84 -21.76 -15.09
C HIS A 281 -8.05 -22.27 -14.31
N ALA A 282 -8.54 -21.48 -13.35
CA ALA A 282 -9.73 -21.80 -12.59
C ALA A 282 -10.93 -20.97 -13.08
N THR A 283 -12.03 -21.63 -13.39
CA THR A 283 -13.23 -21.01 -13.99
C THR A 283 -13.87 -19.95 -13.09
N CYS A 284 -13.64 -19.99 -11.76
CA CYS A 284 -14.12 -18.96 -10.84
C CYS A 284 -13.52 -17.58 -11.14
N PHE A 285 -12.35 -17.50 -11.79
CA PHE A 285 -11.69 -16.25 -12.17
C PHE A 285 -12.02 -15.76 -13.59
N ALA A 286 -12.93 -16.39 -14.29
CA ALA A 286 -13.24 -16.06 -15.69
C ALA A 286 -13.68 -14.59 -15.91
N SER A 287 -14.12 -13.88 -14.88
CA SER A 287 -14.48 -12.46 -14.96
C SER A 287 -13.30 -11.52 -14.74
N VAL A 288 -12.17 -12.00 -14.20
CA VAL A 288 -11.01 -11.18 -13.90
C VAL A 288 -10.33 -10.74 -15.20
N ARG A 289 -10.24 -9.42 -15.42
CA ARG A 289 -9.57 -8.85 -16.60
C ARG A 289 -8.14 -8.39 -16.33
N ALA A 290 -7.81 -8.16 -15.05
CA ALA A 290 -6.45 -7.90 -14.58
C ALA A 290 -6.30 -8.24 -13.10
N ALA A 291 -5.13 -8.77 -12.76
CA ALA A 291 -4.60 -8.81 -11.42
C ALA A 291 -3.62 -7.65 -11.23
N VAL A 292 -3.62 -7.02 -10.05
CA VAL A 292 -2.67 -5.95 -9.74
C VAL A 292 -1.87 -6.35 -8.50
N SER A 293 -0.55 -6.26 -8.55
CA SER A 293 0.36 -6.63 -7.46
C SER A 293 1.15 -5.42 -6.98
N ALA A 294 1.21 -5.22 -5.67
CA ALA A 294 2.03 -4.18 -5.05
C ALA A 294 2.38 -4.52 -3.60
N GLY A 295 3.22 -3.68 -3.00
CA GLY A 295 3.56 -3.72 -1.58
C GLY A 295 4.82 -4.51 -1.25
N GLU A 296 5.18 -5.48 -2.08
CA GLU A 296 6.42 -6.27 -2.03
C GLU A 296 6.85 -6.56 -3.47
N GLY A 297 8.11 -6.90 -3.70
CA GLY A 297 8.54 -7.38 -5.03
C GLY A 297 7.89 -8.72 -5.35
N LEU A 298 7.40 -8.86 -6.55
CA LEU A 298 6.81 -10.11 -7.04
C LEU A 298 7.93 -11.11 -7.35
N PRO A 299 7.96 -12.29 -6.70
CA PRO A 299 8.98 -13.30 -6.97
C PRO A 299 8.97 -13.74 -8.43
N GLU A 300 10.16 -13.99 -8.98
CA GLU A 300 10.31 -14.52 -10.34
C GLU A 300 9.49 -15.80 -10.53
N GLY A 301 8.80 -15.90 -11.65
CA GLY A 301 7.92 -17.03 -12.00
C GLY A 301 6.54 -17.00 -11.33
N LEU A 302 6.34 -16.29 -10.21
CA LEU A 302 5.04 -16.20 -9.55
C LEU A 302 4.05 -15.42 -10.42
N GLU A 303 4.50 -14.38 -11.11
CA GLU A 303 3.67 -13.60 -12.03
C GLU A 303 3.00 -14.51 -13.08
N LYS A 304 3.82 -15.35 -13.74
CA LYS A 304 3.29 -16.29 -14.75
C LYS A 304 2.29 -17.27 -14.14
N GLN A 305 2.58 -17.82 -12.96
CA GLN A 305 1.68 -18.76 -12.28
C GLN A 305 0.33 -18.10 -11.93
N VAL A 306 0.35 -16.85 -11.48
CA VAL A 306 -0.86 -16.07 -11.19
C VAL A 306 -1.61 -15.74 -12.48
N ALA A 307 -0.92 -15.32 -13.54
CA ALA A 307 -1.54 -15.03 -14.83
C ALA A 307 -2.21 -16.28 -15.43
N ASP A 308 -1.54 -17.44 -15.37
CA ASP A 308 -2.07 -18.73 -15.82
C ASP A 308 -3.31 -19.15 -15.00
N LEU A 309 -3.27 -18.96 -13.66
CA LEU A 309 -4.38 -19.28 -12.75
C LEU A 309 -5.61 -18.42 -13.01
N LEU A 310 -5.41 -17.10 -13.13
CA LEU A 310 -6.50 -16.14 -13.28
C LEU A 310 -6.98 -15.98 -14.73
N GLY A 311 -6.19 -16.42 -15.72
CA GLY A 311 -6.45 -16.16 -17.13
C GLY A 311 -6.36 -14.67 -17.51
N ALA A 312 -5.61 -13.88 -16.75
CA ALA A 312 -5.52 -12.43 -16.87
C ALA A 312 -4.09 -11.91 -16.61
N PRO A 313 -3.69 -10.77 -17.19
CA PRO A 313 -2.37 -10.20 -16.93
C PRO A 313 -2.22 -9.76 -15.47
N VAL A 314 -0.99 -9.88 -14.96
CA VAL A 314 -0.58 -9.33 -13.67
C VAL A 314 0.14 -8.01 -13.93
N LEU A 315 -0.37 -6.93 -13.35
CA LEU A 315 0.18 -5.58 -13.46
C LEU A 315 0.87 -5.23 -12.14
N GLU A 316 2.19 -5.38 -12.10
CA GLU A 316 2.97 -5.01 -10.92
C GLU A 316 3.16 -3.50 -10.86
N GLN A 317 3.11 -2.93 -9.66
CA GLN A 317 3.32 -1.52 -9.42
C GLN A 317 4.09 -1.28 -8.12
N ILE A 318 4.81 -0.17 -8.05
CA ILE A 318 5.44 0.35 -6.83
C ILE A 318 4.85 1.69 -6.46
N GLY A 319 4.63 1.86 -5.17
CA GLY A 319 4.14 3.08 -4.58
C GLY A 319 4.51 3.17 -3.12
N SER A 320 4.16 4.27 -2.51
CA SER A 320 4.35 4.47 -1.08
C SER A 320 3.17 5.21 -0.47
N THR A 321 3.09 5.18 0.86
CA THR A 321 2.10 5.98 1.56
C THR A 321 2.33 7.47 1.29
N GLU A 322 3.59 7.91 1.20
CA GLU A 322 3.98 9.30 0.94
C GLU A 322 3.56 9.81 -0.45
N ALA A 323 3.43 8.90 -1.43
CA ALA A 323 2.92 9.23 -2.77
C ALA A 323 1.40 9.06 -2.91
N GLY A 324 0.72 8.58 -1.86
CA GLY A 324 -0.71 8.32 -1.82
C GLY A 324 -1.13 7.02 -2.53
N HIS A 325 -0.43 6.63 -3.58
CA HIS A 325 -0.63 5.39 -4.32
C HIS A 325 0.64 5.04 -5.12
N ALA A 326 0.50 4.35 -6.27
CA ALA A 326 1.63 4.01 -7.13
C ALA A 326 2.23 5.23 -7.84
N PHE A 327 3.55 5.24 -8.02
CA PHE A 327 4.29 6.21 -8.82
C PHE A 327 5.01 5.57 -10.03
N CYS A 328 5.21 4.24 -10.02
CA CYS A 328 5.49 3.44 -11.22
C CYS A 328 4.51 2.28 -11.30
N ALA A 329 4.07 1.95 -12.51
CA ALA A 329 3.12 0.87 -12.71
C ALA A 329 3.25 0.26 -14.11
N ASN A 330 3.01 -1.03 -14.22
CA ASN A 330 2.63 -1.69 -15.45
C ASN A 330 1.18 -1.33 -15.80
N SER A 331 0.84 -1.41 -17.07
CA SER A 331 -0.49 -1.09 -17.61
C SER A 331 -0.89 -2.09 -18.68
N PHE A 332 -2.12 -2.00 -19.18
CA PHE A 332 -2.55 -2.83 -20.31
C PHE A 332 -1.77 -2.57 -21.60
N GLU A 333 -1.19 -1.38 -21.76
CA GLU A 333 -0.40 -1.03 -22.95
C GLU A 333 1.07 -1.40 -22.81
N HIS A 334 1.58 -1.33 -21.61
CA HIS A 334 2.99 -1.58 -21.28
C HIS A 334 3.07 -2.43 -20.02
N ASN A 335 3.13 -3.75 -20.22
CA ASN A 335 3.35 -4.72 -19.15
C ASN A 335 4.67 -5.44 -19.41
N HIS A 336 5.67 -5.17 -18.57
CA HIS A 336 6.98 -5.81 -18.63
C HIS A 336 7.20 -6.64 -17.36
N PRO A 337 7.01 -7.98 -17.46
CA PRO A 337 7.19 -8.90 -16.34
C PRO A 337 8.52 -8.73 -15.60
N GLY A 338 8.46 -8.82 -14.25
CA GLY A 338 9.64 -8.65 -13.40
C GLY A 338 10.10 -7.18 -13.26
N THR A 339 9.27 -6.22 -13.70
CA THR A 339 9.47 -4.80 -13.44
C THR A 339 8.25 -4.20 -12.77
N VAL A 340 8.42 -3.10 -12.06
CA VAL A 340 7.33 -2.31 -11.48
C VAL A 340 6.73 -1.31 -12.47
N GLY A 341 7.00 -1.50 -13.77
CA GLY A 341 6.50 -0.68 -14.86
C GLY A 341 7.21 0.64 -15.03
N ARG A 342 6.54 1.56 -15.74
CA ARG A 342 7.03 2.91 -16.06
C ARG A 342 6.48 3.93 -15.07
N PRO A 343 7.08 5.15 -14.99
CA PRO A 343 6.50 6.23 -14.21
C PRO A 343 5.04 6.47 -14.58
N VAL A 344 4.19 6.57 -13.56
CA VAL A 344 2.79 6.96 -13.73
C VAL A 344 2.75 8.36 -14.34
N PRO A 345 1.91 8.64 -15.35
CA PRO A 345 1.85 9.96 -15.97
C PRO A 345 1.68 11.08 -14.93
N GLY A 346 2.54 12.08 -14.99
CA GLY A 346 2.59 13.18 -14.01
C GLY A 346 3.60 12.97 -12.87
N PHE A 347 4.17 11.76 -12.75
CA PHE A 347 5.31 11.52 -11.88
C PHE A 347 6.62 11.57 -12.68
N GLU A 348 7.63 12.14 -12.06
CA GLU A 348 9.03 12.09 -12.50
C GLU A 348 9.77 11.13 -11.57
N VAL A 349 10.64 10.31 -12.14
CA VAL A 349 11.41 9.30 -11.41
C VAL A 349 12.87 9.39 -11.84
N GLU A 350 13.74 9.54 -10.85
CA GLU A 350 15.20 9.53 -11.02
C GLU A 350 15.82 8.40 -10.18
N LEU A 351 16.93 7.87 -10.68
CA LEU A 351 17.82 7.04 -9.89
C LEU A 351 19.03 7.87 -9.48
N ARG A 352 19.35 7.90 -8.19
CA ARG A 352 20.46 8.68 -7.65
C ARG A 352 21.44 7.80 -6.89
N ASP A 353 22.69 8.19 -6.92
CA ASP A 353 23.76 7.55 -6.13
C ASP A 353 23.73 7.98 -4.65
N GLY A 354 24.66 7.47 -3.84
CA GLY A 354 24.76 7.81 -2.42
C GLY A 354 25.14 9.28 -2.12
N ALA A 355 25.54 10.05 -3.14
CA ALA A 355 25.77 11.49 -3.04
C ALA A 355 24.54 12.32 -3.50
N GLY A 356 23.48 11.65 -3.93
CA GLY A 356 22.26 12.30 -4.44
C GLY A 356 22.34 12.77 -5.89
N VAL A 357 23.36 12.34 -6.63
CA VAL A 357 23.57 12.69 -8.04
C VAL A 357 22.85 11.66 -8.92
N PRO A 358 22.11 12.10 -9.97
CA PRO A 358 21.50 11.17 -10.92
C PRO A 358 22.53 10.25 -11.56
N VAL A 359 22.20 8.95 -11.64
CA VAL A 359 23.03 7.92 -12.27
C VAL A 359 22.72 7.81 -13.77
N GLU A 360 23.66 7.25 -14.54
CA GLU A 360 23.47 6.96 -15.97
C GLU A 360 22.42 5.86 -16.19
N ASP A 361 21.78 5.86 -17.38
CA ASP A 361 20.81 4.84 -17.79
C ASP A 361 21.44 3.43 -17.73
N GLY A 362 20.71 2.50 -17.13
CA GLY A 362 21.16 1.12 -16.92
C GLY A 362 21.99 0.91 -15.62
N ALA A 363 22.41 1.99 -14.95
CA ALA A 363 23.01 1.88 -13.62
C ALA A 363 21.95 1.71 -12.53
N GLU A 364 22.37 1.17 -11.39
CA GLU A 364 21.54 1.04 -10.20
C GLU A 364 21.64 2.31 -9.35
N GLY A 365 20.51 2.73 -8.78
CA GLY A 365 20.46 3.88 -7.88
C GLY A 365 19.32 3.80 -6.89
N GLU A 366 19.30 4.72 -5.94
CA GLU A 366 18.15 4.97 -5.08
C GLU A 366 17.07 5.69 -5.88
N LEU A 367 15.84 5.24 -5.75
CA LEU A 367 14.69 5.73 -6.48
C LEU A 367 14.14 7.00 -5.82
N TRP A 368 14.17 8.09 -6.54
CA TRP A 368 13.65 9.39 -6.15
C TRP A 368 12.44 9.75 -7.02
N VAL A 369 11.41 10.30 -6.39
CA VAL A 369 10.12 10.54 -7.05
C VAL A 369 9.65 11.96 -6.81
N ARG A 370 9.17 12.62 -7.86
CA ARG A 370 8.45 13.88 -7.80
C ARG A 370 7.10 13.74 -8.50
N GLY A 371 6.02 14.21 -7.88
CA GLY A 371 4.70 14.03 -8.46
C GLY A 371 3.59 14.79 -7.72
N PRO A 372 2.38 14.79 -8.29
CA PRO A 372 1.29 15.67 -7.86
C PRO A 372 0.61 15.28 -6.56
N THR A 373 0.81 14.05 -6.07
CA THR A 373 0.16 13.52 -4.86
C THR A 373 1.16 13.21 -3.75
N LEU A 374 2.39 13.76 -3.84
CA LEU A 374 3.33 13.64 -2.73
C LEU A 374 2.77 14.35 -1.49
N THR A 375 2.89 13.66 -0.37
CA THR A 375 2.50 14.22 0.93
C THR A 375 3.15 15.61 1.15
N PRO A 376 2.44 16.56 1.76
CA PRO A 376 3.08 17.80 2.24
C PRO A 376 4.03 17.56 3.42
N GLY A 377 3.99 16.37 4.04
CA GLY A 377 4.90 15.99 5.11
C GLY A 377 4.30 15.02 6.12
N TYR A 378 5.13 14.69 7.11
CA TYR A 378 4.75 13.85 8.23
C TYR A 378 4.16 14.68 9.37
N LEU A 379 3.07 14.20 9.94
CA LEU A 379 2.40 14.81 11.08
C LEU A 379 3.36 14.96 12.27
N ASN A 380 3.51 16.18 12.77
CA ASN A 380 4.39 16.52 13.91
C ASN A 380 5.87 16.10 13.75
N ARG A 381 6.37 15.97 12.50
CA ARG A 381 7.75 15.52 12.21
C ARG A 381 8.43 16.40 11.15
N PRO A 382 8.67 17.70 11.43
CA PRO A 382 9.24 18.61 10.43
C PRO A 382 10.65 18.18 9.96
N GLU A 383 11.53 17.76 10.88
CA GLU A 383 12.89 17.34 10.54
C GLU A 383 12.92 16.07 9.67
N GLU A 384 12.00 15.11 9.89
CA GLU A 384 11.89 13.92 9.06
C GLU A 384 11.31 14.25 7.69
N THR A 385 10.37 15.20 7.66
CA THR A 385 9.82 15.74 6.41
C THR A 385 10.92 16.36 5.54
N GLU A 386 11.73 17.25 6.09
CA GLU A 386 12.84 17.90 5.39
C GLU A 386 13.90 16.91 4.88
N ARG A 387 14.17 15.84 5.63
CA ARG A 387 15.12 14.79 5.20
C ARG A 387 14.57 13.89 4.11
N THR A 388 13.27 13.65 4.07
CA THR A 388 12.64 12.73 3.12
C THR A 388 12.14 13.44 1.87
N LEU A 389 11.67 14.69 2.01
CA LEU A 389 11.19 15.54 0.92
C LEU A 389 12.20 16.64 0.64
N VAL A 390 13.12 16.41 -0.30
CA VAL A 390 14.23 17.30 -0.61
C VAL A 390 13.99 17.97 -1.97
N GLY A 391 13.81 19.28 -2.00
CA GLY A 391 13.63 20.04 -3.24
C GLY A 391 12.42 19.58 -4.06
N GLY A 392 11.35 19.12 -3.41
CA GLY A 392 10.15 18.59 -4.06
C GLY A 392 10.26 17.13 -4.52
N TRP A 393 11.36 16.46 -4.20
CA TRP A 393 11.58 15.04 -4.46
C TRP A 393 11.43 14.22 -3.18
N LEU A 394 10.78 13.08 -3.29
CA LEU A 394 10.68 12.06 -2.25
C LEU A 394 11.83 11.05 -2.41
N ALA A 395 12.69 10.92 -1.40
CA ALA A 395 13.63 9.82 -1.28
C ALA A 395 12.86 8.56 -0.82
N THR A 396 12.66 7.60 -1.71
CA THR A 396 11.83 6.43 -1.40
C THR A 396 12.55 5.38 -0.56
N HIS A 397 13.89 5.44 -0.54
CA HIS A 397 14.78 4.39 -0.01
C HIS A 397 14.64 3.05 -0.73
N ASP A 398 13.97 2.99 -1.87
CA ASP A 398 13.96 1.83 -2.76
C ASP A 398 15.12 1.94 -3.75
N ARG A 399 15.78 0.81 -4.05
CA ARG A 399 16.76 0.73 -5.13
C ARG A 399 16.15 0.13 -6.36
N ALA A 400 16.52 0.67 -7.50
CA ALA A 400 16.03 0.20 -8.78
C ALA A 400 17.10 0.35 -9.86
N ARG A 401 16.84 -0.29 -11.00
CA ARG A 401 17.54 -0.09 -12.28
C ARG A 401 16.52 0.25 -13.34
N ARG A 402 16.82 1.22 -14.18
CA ARG A 402 16.00 1.54 -15.36
C ARG A 402 16.35 0.60 -16.50
N GLU A 403 15.33 -0.05 -17.04
CA GLU A 403 15.46 -0.94 -18.20
C GLU A 403 15.42 -0.14 -19.52
N PRO A 404 15.93 -0.68 -20.64
CA PRO A 404 15.99 0.04 -21.92
C PRO A 404 14.63 0.50 -22.46
N ASP A 405 13.53 -0.16 -22.10
CA ASP A 405 12.17 0.22 -22.49
C ASP A 405 11.58 1.33 -21.60
N GLY A 406 12.33 1.81 -20.61
CA GLY A 406 11.92 2.83 -19.66
C GLY A 406 11.14 2.34 -18.45
N SER A 407 10.96 1.02 -18.30
CA SER A 407 10.44 0.43 -17.06
C SER A 407 11.51 0.38 -15.97
N TYR A 408 11.09 0.18 -14.72
CA TYR A 408 11.99 0.09 -13.57
C TYR A 408 11.95 -1.31 -12.95
N ARG A 409 13.13 -1.88 -12.71
CA ARG A 409 13.29 -3.12 -11.96
C ARG A 409 13.62 -2.78 -10.51
N HIS A 410 12.75 -3.16 -9.59
CA HIS A 410 12.98 -2.98 -8.16
C HIS A 410 14.01 -3.99 -7.64
N LEU A 411 15.00 -3.52 -6.88
CA LEU A 411 16.12 -4.30 -6.38
C LEU A 411 16.13 -4.45 -4.84
N GLY A 412 15.08 -3.93 -4.19
CA GLY A 412 14.94 -3.92 -2.74
C GLY A 412 15.12 -2.53 -2.15
N ARG A 413 15.09 -2.44 -0.82
CA ARG A 413 15.21 -1.17 -0.11
C ARG A 413 16.65 -0.93 0.34
N THR A 414 17.06 0.33 0.41
CA THR A 414 18.38 0.74 0.89
C THR A 414 18.60 0.37 2.36
N ASP A 415 17.56 0.49 3.18
CA ASP A 415 17.55 0.13 4.60
C ASP A 415 17.43 -1.37 4.85
N ASP A 416 17.07 -2.16 3.86
CA ASP A 416 17.07 -3.63 3.89
C ASP A 416 18.38 -4.26 3.42
N LEU A 417 19.30 -3.46 2.84
CA LEU A 417 20.60 -3.98 2.40
C LEU A 417 21.45 -4.40 3.60
N GLU A 418 22.21 -5.46 3.41
CA GLU A 418 23.07 -6.02 4.43
C GLU A 418 24.54 -5.73 4.11
N MET A 419 25.29 -5.30 5.11
CA MET A 419 26.73 -5.06 4.97
C MET A 419 27.50 -6.26 5.52
N VAL A 420 28.21 -6.97 4.64
CA VAL A 420 28.99 -8.15 5.01
C VAL A 420 30.43 -8.00 4.48
N GLY A 421 31.40 -7.90 5.37
CA GLY A 421 32.82 -7.77 5.00
C GLY A 421 33.10 -6.55 4.13
N GLY A 422 32.37 -5.43 4.31
CA GLY A 422 32.51 -4.22 3.52
C GLY A 422 31.79 -4.25 2.16
N ILE A 423 31.05 -5.33 1.88
CA ILE A 423 30.27 -5.48 0.64
C ILE A 423 28.78 -5.34 0.98
N THR A 424 28.08 -4.51 0.21
CA THR A 424 26.61 -4.35 0.30
C THR A 424 25.93 -5.47 -0.47
N ILE A 425 25.04 -6.21 0.19
CA ILE A 425 24.35 -7.37 -0.36
C ILE A 425 22.84 -7.15 -0.25
N SER A 426 22.09 -7.43 -1.31
CA SER A 426 20.63 -7.49 -1.26
C SER A 426 20.19 -8.85 -0.70
N PRO A 427 19.52 -8.90 0.46
CA PRO A 427 18.93 -10.13 0.96
C PRO A 427 17.94 -10.76 -0.01
N LEU A 428 17.20 -9.94 -0.76
CA LEU A 428 16.18 -10.40 -1.71
C LEU A 428 16.78 -11.28 -2.82
N GLU A 429 17.98 -10.97 -3.28
CA GLU A 429 18.68 -11.79 -4.28
C GLU A 429 18.98 -13.19 -3.73
N VAL A 430 19.48 -13.26 -2.50
CA VAL A 430 19.78 -14.53 -1.84
C VAL A 430 18.49 -15.31 -1.53
N GLU A 431 17.47 -14.60 -1.05
CA GLU A 431 16.14 -15.18 -0.77
C GLU A 431 15.48 -15.75 -2.04
N ALA A 432 15.62 -15.08 -3.18
CA ALA A 432 15.08 -15.56 -4.45
C ALA A 432 15.67 -16.92 -4.85
N VAL A 433 16.99 -17.06 -4.75
CA VAL A 433 17.67 -18.33 -5.03
C VAL A 433 17.22 -19.44 -4.08
N LEU A 434 17.19 -19.17 -2.77
CA LEU A 434 16.81 -20.20 -1.79
C LEU A 434 15.32 -20.58 -1.89
N ARG A 435 14.45 -19.63 -2.27
CA ARG A 435 13.00 -19.87 -2.45
C ARG A 435 12.69 -20.76 -3.65
N ALA A 436 13.58 -20.84 -4.63
CA ALA A 436 13.41 -21.74 -5.77
C ALA A 436 13.46 -23.24 -5.38
N HIS A 437 13.99 -23.55 -4.19
CA HIS A 437 14.04 -24.93 -3.71
C HIS A 437 12.64 -25.41 -3.26
N PRO A 438 12.16 -26.60 -3.72
CA PRO A 438 10.78 -27.07 -3.48
C PRO A 438 10.45 -27.34 -2.00
N ALA A 439 11.46 -27.52 -1.14
CA ALA A 439 11.26 -27.67 0.30
C ALA A 439 11.15 -26.34 1.07
N VAL A 440 11.33 -25.20 0.40
CA VAL A 440 11.27 -23.88 1.04
C VAL A 440 9.89 -23.26 0.84
N LYS A 441 9.17 -23.07 1.95
CA LYS A 441 7.91 -22.33 1.97
C LYS A 441 8.15 -20.82 2.05
N GLU A 442 9.01 -20.40 2.97
CA GLU A 442 9.40 -19.00 3.17
C GLU A 442 10.87 -18.93 3.56
N VAL A 443 11.52 -17.83 3.20
CA VAL A 443 12.91 -17.58 3.58
C VAL A 443 13.12 -16.09 3.82
N ALA A 444 13.91 -15.76 4.82
CA ALA A 444 14.44 -14.43 5.09
C ALA A 444 15.95 -14.51 5.33
N VAL A 445 16.67 -13.53 4.79
CA VAL A 445 18.14 -13.45 4.92
C VAL A 445 18.49 -12.14 5.62
N ALA A 446 19.41 -12.21 6.58
CA ALA A 446 19.95 -11.05 7.26
C ALA A 446 21.44 -11.23 7.57
N ALA A 447 22.16 -10.12 7.66
CA ALA A 447 23.49 -10.11 8.23
C ALA A 447 23.41 -10.17 9.76
N MET A 448 24.12 -11.10 10.34
CA MET A 448 24.23 -11.26 11.79
C MET A 448 25.70 -11.25 12.21
N THR A 449 25.97 -10.64 13.33
CA THR A 449 27.31 -10.64 13.89
C THR A 449 27.60 -12.01 14.53
N ASP A 450 28.67 -12.67 14.09
CA ASP A 450 29.13 -13.91 14.69
C ASP A 450 29.85 -13.65 16.04
N TRP A 451 30.17 -14.73 16.76
CA TRP A 451 30.82 -14.66 18.06
C TRP A 451 32.24 -14.04 18.04
N ARG A 452 32.80 -13.85 16.85
CA ARG A 452 34.10 -13.17 16.63
C ARG A 452 33.92 -11.69 16.28
N GLY A 453 32.66 -11.17 16.21
CA GLY A 453 32.36 -9.80 15.83
C GLY A 453 32.30 -9.56 14.32
N PHE A 454 32.33 -10.61 13.48
CA PHE A 454 32.21 -10.46 12.02
C PHE A 454 30.79 -10.60 11.54
N SER A 455 30.35 -9.67 10.68
CA SER A 455 29.07 -9.75 9.99
C SER A 455 29.06 -10.89 8.96
N ARG A 456 28.04 -11.75 9.01
CA ARG A 456 27.82 -12.90 8.13
C ARG A 456 26.36 -13.03 7.74
N LEU A 457 26.11 -13.41 6.48
CA LEU A 457 24.74 -13.74 6.07
C LEU A 457 24.28 -15.03 6.74
N ARG A 458 23.06 -14.98 7.26
CA ARG A 458 22.31 -16.13 7.75
C ARG A 458 20.93 -16.16 7.09
N ALA A 459 20.51 -17.33 6.63
CA ALA A 459 19.15 -17.55 6.13
C ALA A 459 18.29 -18.19 7.21
N PHE A 460 17.02 -17.75 7.31
CA PHE A 460 15.99 -18.33 8.15
C PHE A 460 14.90 -18.89 7.24
N VAL A 461 14.70 -20.19 7.27
CA VAL A 461 13.85 -20.94 6.36
C VAL A 461 12.67 -21.53 7.09
N VAL A 462 11.49 -21.29 6.59
CA VAL A 462 10.27 -22.03 6.93
C VAL A 462 10.12 -23.17 5.93
N PRO A 463 10.29 -24.44 6.30
CA PRO A 463 10.18 -25.54 5.36
C PRO A 463 8.72 -25.83 5.00
N VAL A 464 8.48 -26.41 3.83
CA VAL A 464 7.20 -27.02 3.49
C VAL A 464 6.96 -28.26 4.39
N SER A 465 5.74 -28.44 4.88
CA SER A 465 5.39 -29.60 5.71
C SER A 465 4.06 -30.20 5.22
N PRO A 466 3.99 -31.50 4.89
CA PRO A 466 5.14 -32.45 4.78
C PRO A 466 6.10 -32.10 3.65
N LEU A 467 7.36 -32.56 3.74
CA LEU A 467 8.32 -32.40 2.66
C LEU A 467 7.84 -33.12 1.38
N PRO A 468 8.12 -32.56 0.18
CA PRO A 468 7.74 -33.17 -1.09
C PRO A 468 8.28 -34.60 -1.25
N PRO A 469 7.57 -35.48 -1.97
CA PRO A 469 8.07 -36.81 -2.32
C PRO A 469 9.43 -36.71 -3.04
N GLY A 470 10.42 -37.52 -2.63
CA GLY A 470 11.78 -37.46 -3.16
C GLY A 470 12.77 -36.68 -2.25
N LEU A 471 12.27 -35.77 -1.44
CA LEU A 471 13.07 -35.05 -0.41
C LEU A 471 12.86 -35.63 0.99
N SER A 472 11.94 -36.60 1.16
CA SER A 472 11.66 -37.31 2.40
C SER A 472 12.85 -38.16 2.93
N GLY A 473 13.89 -38.36 2.12
CA GLY A 473 15.15 -39.02 2.49
C GLY A 473 16.19 -38.09 3.14
N LEU A 474 15.94 -36.77 3.17
CA LEU A 474 16.80 -35.82 3.86
C LEU A 474 16.65 -36.05 5.37
N SER A 475 17.65 -36.68 5.98
CA SER A 475 17.69 -37.01 7.39
C SER A 475 17.80 -35.74 8.24
N GLY A 476 16.66 -35.04 8.47
CA GLY A 476 16.59 -33.88 9.34
C GLY A 476 17.09 -32.54 8.76
N PRO A 477 17.19 -31.49 9.58
CA PRO A 477 17.57 -30.14 9.18
C PRO A 477 18.94 -30.07 8.46
N SER A 478 19.89 -30.93 8.81
CA SER A 478 21.26 -30.93 8.27
C SER A 478 21.32 -31.30 6.77
N GLY A 479 20.44 -32.17 6.28
CA GLY A 479 20.40 -32.54 4.86
C GLY A 479 19.89 -31.41 3.99
N LEU A 480 18.76 -30.80 4.38
CA LEU A 480 18.18 -29.66 3.69
C LEU A 480 19.10 -28.43 3.73
N GLU A 481 19.82 -28.19 4.84
CA GLU A 481 20.81 -27.11 4.94
C GLU A 481 21.90 -27.28 3.89
N ALA A 482 22.44 -28.48 3.72
CA ALA A 482 23.49 -28.77 2.75
C ALA A 482 23.02 -28.52 1.30
N GLU A 483 21.79 -28.92 0.96
CA GLU A 483 21.21 -28.68 -0.37
C GLU A 483 20.99 -27.19 -0.64
N LEU A 484 20.45 -26.45 0.31
CA LEU A 484 20.21 -25.01 0.18
C LEU A 484 21.52 -24.22 0.06
N VAL A 485 22.56 -24.60 0.81
CA VAL A 485 23.91 -24.00 0.67
C VAL A 485 24.52 -24.38 -0.68
N GLY A 486 24.32 -25.61 -1.15
CA GLY A 486 24.72 -26.06 -2.48
C GLY A 486 24.07 -25.22 -3.59
N LEU A 487 22.76 -25.06 -3.55
CA LEU A 487 21.98 -24.22 -4.45
C LEU A 487 22.47 -22.76 -4.45
N ALA A 488 22.72 -22.19 -3.27
CA ALA A 488 23.24 -20.84 -3.15
C ALA A 488 24.64 -20.72 -3.78
N ARG A 489 25.52 -21.72 -3.64
CA ARG A 489 26.84 -21.72 -4.24
C ARG A 489 26.84 -21.84 -5.77
N GLU A 490 25.86 -22.51 -6.30
CA GLU A 490 25.70 -22.67 -7.75
C GLU A 490 25.24 -21.38 -8.44
N HIS A 491 24.38 -20.61 -7.77
CA HIS A 491 23.70 -19.46 -8.38
C HIS A 491 24.17 -18.08 -7.87
N LEU A 492 24.94 -18.03 -6.78
CA LEU A 492 25.37 -16.77 -6.16
C LEU A 492 26.89 -16.66 -6.07
N ALA A 493 27.39 -15.42 -6.11
CA ALA A 493 28.77 -15.14 -5.78
C ALA A 493 29.12 -15.61 -4.36
N ALA A 494 30.33 -16.08 -4.13
CA ALA A 494 30.75 -16.72 -2.87
C ALA A 494 30.48 -15.86 -1.61
N PHE A 495 30.57 -14.53 -1.72
CA PHE A 495 30.30 -13.61 -0.62
C PHE A 495 28.81 -13.43 -0.29
N LYS A 496 27.90 -13.83 -1.19
CA LYS A 496 26.45 -13.81 -1.02
C LYS A 496 25.90 -15.13 -0.43
N VAL A 497 26.71 -16.18 -0.36
CA VAL A 497 26.27 -17.47 0.17
C VAL A 497 26.08 -17.40 1.68
N PRO A 498 24.91 -17.74 2.23
CA PRO A 498 24.68 -17.76 3.67
C PRO A 498 25.65 -18.73 4.38
N ARG A 499 26.20 -18.30 5.50
CA ARG A 499 27.12 -19.13 6.32
C ARG A 499 26.40 -20.12 7.21
N ALA A 500 25.12 -19.89 7.48
CA ALA A 500 24.28 -20.78 8.26
C ALA A 500 22.82 -20.63 7.81
N ILE A 501 22.08 -21.73 7.91
CA ILE A 501 20.64 -21.76 7.69
C ILE A 501 19.97 -22.18 8.99
N GLY A 502 19.04 -21.34 9.49
CA GLY A 502 18.20 -21.66 10.63
C GLY A 502 16.81 -22.05 10.15
N PHE A 503 16.26 -23.15 10.66
CA PHE A 503 14.89 -23.54 10.40
C PHE A 503 13.97 -22.99 11.47
N VAL A 504 12.91 -22.32 11.06
CA VAL A 504 11.96 -21.64 11.95
C VAL A 504 10.51 -22.00 11.59
N PRO A 505 9.59 -21.98 12.55
CA PRO A 505 8.19 -22.31 12.28
C PRO A 505 7.46 -21.21 11.49
N SER A 506 7.89 -19.96 11.62
CA SER A 506 7.32 -18.79 10.91
C SER A 506 8.34 -17.66 10.87
N LEU A 507 8.13 -16.67 9.99
CA LEU A 507 8.92 -15.44 9.93
C LEU A 507 8.14 -14.27 10.57
N PRO A 508 8.85 -13.30 11.20
CA PRO A 508 8.19 -12.14 11.81
C PRO A 508 7.63 -11.22 10.73
N ARG A 509 6.33 -10.91 10.82
CA ARG A 509 5.64 -10.07 9.85
C ARG A 509 4.93 -8.90 10.52
N THR A 510 4.74 -7.83 9.76
CA THR A 510 3.86 -6.73 10.14
C THR A 510 2.40 -7.18 10.00
N SER A 511 1.48 -6.36 10.52
CA SER A 511 0.04 -6.53 10.27
C SER A 511 -0.34 -6.47 8.79
N THR A 512 0.51 -5.83 7.94
CA THR A 512 0.36 -5.83 6.49
C THR A 512 0.83 -7.11 5.81
N GLY A 513 1.50 -8.01 6.55
CA GLY A 513 2.14 -9.21 6.02
C GLY A 513 3.59 -9.00 5.58
N LYS A 514 4.12 -7.77 5.62
CA LYS A 514 5.52 -7.49 5.26
C LYS A 514 6.48 -8.06 6.30
N LEU A 515 7.62 -8.57 5.83
CA LEU A 515 8.69 -9.09 6.69
C LEU A 515 9.25 -7.99 7.59
N ARG A 516 9.34 -8.26 8.90
CA ARG A 516 9.99 -7.37 9.88
C ARG A 516 11.50 -7.65 9.89
N ARG A 517 12.24 -7.15 8.91
CA ARG A 517 13.67 -7.44 8.75
C ARG A 517 14.51 -7.08 9.97
N HIS A 518 14.14 -6.02 10.70
CA HIS A 518 14.86 -5.67 11.94
C HIS A 518 14.76 -6.77 13.01
N LEU A 519 13.62 -7.49 13.10
CA LEU A 519 13.50 -8.64 14.01
C LEU A 519 14.28 -9.84 13.47
N VAL A 520 14.33 -10.04 12.15
CA VAL A 520 15.17 -11.08 11.54
C VAL A 520 16.65 -10.86 11.87
N ARG A 521 17.14 -9.61 11.79
CA ARG A 521 18.51 -9.23 12.19
C ARG A 521 18.79 -9.49 13.67
N GLN A 522 17.79 -9.37 14.53
CA GLN A 522 17.92 -9.63 15.97
C GLN A 522 17.81 -11.13 16.32
N GLY A 523 17.34 -11.95 15.38
CA GLY A 523 17.04 -13.36 15.65
C GLY A 523 15.89 -13.54 16.66
N ALA A 524 15.01 -12.55 16.75
CA ALA A 524 13.95 -12.46 17.75
C ALA A 524 12.56 -12.53 17.08
N TRP A 525 11.83 -13.64 17.29
CA TRP A 525 10.43 -13.83 16.90
C TRP A 525 9.74 -14.92 17.73
#